data_86061eee2758745ca15437472cea9c14
#
_entry.id   86061eee2758745ca15437472cea9c14
#
_cell.length_a   1.000
_cell.length_b   1.000
_cell.length_c   1.000
_cell.angle_alpha   90.00
_cell.angle_beta   90.00
_cell.angle_gamma   90.00
#
_symmetry.space_group_name_H-M   'P 1'
#
loop_
_entity.id
_entity.type
_entity.pdbx_description
1 polymer ?
#
loop_
_entity_poly.entity_id
_entity_poly.type
_entity_poly.pdbx_seq_one_letter_code
_entity_poly.pdbx_strand_id
1 'polypeptide(L)'
;LKLSAGFLLAAGLTASPALAGGEAEVLHWWTSGGEAKALKVLKDDFAKKGGTWKDMPVAGGGGDAANVTLKARIVAGDPPTASQIKGPTIQEYDDEGVVAPYYIDEVAQAENWDSLLSPQVANHMKCDGFTKYCAAPVNIHRIDWFWANKKVLDANGLKMPTSWDEFNVAATKLKAAGIIPFAHGGQPWQDATVFEAVALGIG
;
A
#
# COMPACT_ATOMS: atom_id res chain seq x y z
N LEU A 1 1.46 -76.95 -12.86
CA LEU A 1 1.21 -75.53 -13.17
C LEU A 1 1.50 -74.68 -11.91
N LYS A 2 2.58 -73.90 -11.93
CA LYS A 2 2.90 -72.93 -10.90
C LYS A 2 2.69 -71.52 -11.49
N LEU A 3 1.68 -70.77 -11.02
CA LEU A 3 1.50 -69.36 -11.30
C LEU A 3 2.36 -68.57 -10.29
N SER A 4 3.31 -67.82 -10.81
CA SER A 4 4.06 -66.81 -10.07
C SER A 4 3.34 -65.50 -10.22
N ALA A 5 2.81 -64.95 -9.12
CA ALA A 5 2.24 -63.60 -9.05
C ALA A 5 3.36 -62.58 -8.89
N GLY A 6 3.62 -61.80 -9.93
CA GLY A 6 4.54 -60.66 -9.86
C GLY A 6 3.89 -59.47 -9.20
N PHE A 7 4.45 -59.00 -8.10
CA PHE A 7 4.07 -57.79 -7.41
C PHE A 7 4.77 -56.60 -8.08
N LEU A 8 4.02 -55.80 -8.85
CA LEU A 8 4.49 -54.51 -9.33
C LEU A 8 4.37 -53.46 -8.23
N LEU A 9 5.51 -53.11 -7.65
CA LEU A 9 5.60 -51.95 -6.77
C LEU A 9 5.52 -50.69 -7.67
N ALA A 10 4.37 -50.03 -7.72
CA ALA A 10 4.24 -48.68 -8.27
C ALA A 10 4.80 -47.69 -7.25
N ALA A 11 6.04 -47.23 -7.46
CA ALA A 11 6.61 -46.12 -6.76
C ALA A 11 5.87 -44.83 -7.22
N GLY A 12 4.89 -44.38 -6.43
CA GLY A 12 4.26 -43.11 -6.62
C GLY A 12 5.27 -41.99 -6.37
N LEU A 13 5.77 -41.37 -7.43
CA LEU A 13 6.45 -40.08 -7.36
C LEU A 13 5.39 -39.06 -6.95
N THR A 14 5.34 -38.72 -5.66
CA THR A 14 4.70 -37.50 -5.21
C THR A 14 5.59 -36.35 -5.67
N ALA A 15 5.33 -35.83 -6.86
CA ALA A 15 5.85 -34.55 -7.26
C ALA A 15 5.23 -33.51 -6.32
N SER A 16 5.97 -33.08 -5.31
CA SER A 16 5.67 -31.83 -4.64
C SER A 16 5.60 -30.75 -5.71
N PRO A 17 4.56 -29.91 -5.75
CA PRO A 17 4.58 -28.78 -6.65
C PRO A 17 5.78 -27.93 -6.21
N ALA A 18 6.85 -27.96 -6.99
CA ALA A 18 7.86 -26.93 -6.94
C ALA A 18 7.09 -25.66 -7.28
N LEU A 19 6.87 -24.77 -6.30
CA LEU A 19 6.54 -23.38 -6.55
C LEU A 19 7.74 -22.85 -7.36
N ALA A 20 7.68 -23.01 -8.68
CA ALA A 20 8.63 -22.38 -9.58
C ALA A 20 8.48 -20.88 -9.31
N GLY A 21 9.50 -20.28 -8.69
CA GLY A 21 9.51 -18.87 -8.36
C GLY A 21 9.30 -18.08 -9.64
N GLY A 22 8.12 -17.48 -9.81
CA GLY A 22 7.79 -16.66 -10.97
C GLY A 22 8.54 -15.33 -10.90
N GLU A 23 8.64 -14.65 -12.04
CA GLU A 23 9.05 -13.25 -12.08
C GLU A 23 7.83 -12.35 -11.81
N ALA A 24 8.00 -11.35 -10.94
CA ALA A 24 7.00 -10.32 -10.69
C ALA A 24 7.59 -8.94 -10.97
N GLU A 25 7.09 -8.27 -11.99
CA GLU A 25 7.35 -6.85 -12.21
C GLU A 25 6.39 -6.05 -11.34
N VAL A 26 6.95 -5.21 -10.45
CA VAL A 26 6.17 -4.48 -9.45
C VAL A 26 6.39 -2.99 -9.60
N LEU A 27 5.33 -2.27 -9.98
CA LEU A 27 5.31 -0.82 -10.03
C LEU A 27 5.01 -0.25 -8.64
N HIS A 28 5.87 0.67 -8.19
CA HIS A 28 5.73 1.31 -6.88
C HIS A 28 6.39 2.68 -6.85
N TRP A 29 6.08 3.49 -5.83
CA TRP A 29 6.71 4.81 -5.59
C TRP A 29 7.55 4.88 -4.32
N TRP A 30 7.81 3.78 -3.65
CA TRP A 30 8.63 3.69 -2.46
C TRP A 30 10.11 3.65 -2.79
N THR A 31 10.68 4.80 -3.11
CA THR A 31 12.03 4.92 -3.65
C THR A 31 13.08 5.36 -2.63
N SER A 32 12.69 5.80 -1.43
CA SER A 32 13.63 6.33 -0.45
C SER A 32 13.18 6.11 1.01
N GLY A 33 14.08 6.33 1.95
CA GLY A 33 13.81 6.36 3.39
C GLY A 33 13.23 5.06 3.96
N GLY A 34 12.24 5.19 4.82
CA GLY A 34 11.57 4.08 5.49
C GLY A 34 10.78 3.21 4.53
N GLU A 35 10.17 3.82 3.52
CA GLU A 35 9.38 3.12 2.50
C GLU A 35 10.23 2.15 1.67
N ALA A 36 11.42 2.58 1.22
CA ALA A 36 12.35 1.70 0.51
C ALA A 36 12.83 0.53 1.39
N LYS A 37 13.00 0.76 2.70
CA LYS A 37 13.34 -0.32 3.64
C LYS A 37 12.19 -1.30 3.82
N ALA A 38 10.95 -0.83 3.90
CA ALA A 38 9.77 -1.68 3.98
C ALA A 38 9.61 -2.53 2.71
N LEU A 39 9.76 -1.91 1.53
CA LEU A 39 9.73 -2.62 0.26
C LEU A 39 10.81 -3.71 0.18
N LYS A 40 12.00 -3.44 0.72
CA LYS A 40 13.07 -4.44 0.76
C LYS A 40 12.68 -5.71 1.50
N VAL A 41 11.86 -5.62 2.54
CA VAL A 41 11.38 -6.80 3.27
C VAL A 41 10.54 -7.69 2.35
N LEU A 42 9.64 -7.12 1.56
CA LEU A 42 8.84 -7.86 0.58
C LEU A 42 9.71 -8.52 -0.49
N LYS A 43 10.67 -7.78 -1.03
CA LYS A 43 11.63 -8.29 -2.03
C LYS A 43 12.43 -9.48 -1.49
N ASP A 44 12.97 -9.33 -0.29
CA ASP A 44 13.78 -10.38 0.34
C ASP A 44 12.94 -11.63 0.64
N ASP A 45 11.68 -11.47 1.05
CA ASP A 45 10.79 -12.61 1.33
C ASP A 45 10.36 -13.32 0.03
N PHE A 46 10.04 -12.55 -1.01
CA PHE A 46 9.72 -13.10 -2.32
C PHE A 46 10.89 -13.89 -2.92
N ALA A 47 12.12 -13.36 -2.80
CA ALA A 47 13.32 -14.04 -3.23
C ALA A 47 13.60 -15.33 -2.44
N LYS A 48 13.35 -15.35 -1.11
CA LYS A 48 13.48 -16.57 -0.29
C LYS A 48 12.51 -17.66 -0.72
N LYS A 49 11.35 -17.28 -1.26
CA LYS A 49 10.35 -18.20 -1.82
C LYS A 49 10.65 -18.59 -3.27
N GLY A 50 11.82 -18.23 -3.79
CA GLY A 50 12.28 -18.56 -5.15
C GLY A 50 11.79 -17.61 -6.23
N GLY A 51 11.12 -16.52 -5.90
CA GLY A 51 10.64 -15.53 -6.85
C GLY A 51 11.72 -14.56 -7.30
N THR A 52 11.57 -14.02 -8.52
CA THR A 52 12.41 -12.95 -9.06
C THR A 52 11.62 -11.65 -9.07
N TRP A 53 12.06 -10.69 -8.27
CA TRP A 53 11.44 -9.36 -8.23
C TRP A 53 12.05 -8.45 -9.29
N LYS A 54 11.23 -7.95 -10.20
CA LYS A 54 11.60 -6.93 -11.18
C LYS A 54 11.07 -5.57 -10.73
N ASP A 55 11.97 -4.69 -10.39
CA ASP A 55 11.65 -3.38 -9.83
C ASP A 55 11.21 -2.41 -10.91
N MET A 56 10.07 -1.75 -10.71
CA MET A 56 9.59 -0.67 -11.56
C MET A 56 9.26 0.57 -10.71
N PRO A 57 10.30 1.30 -10.24
CA PRO A 57 10.10 2.46 -9.37
C PRO A 57 9.69 3.69 -10.17
N VAL A 58 8.61 4.37 -9.73
CA VAL A 58 8.16 5.66 -10.26
C VAL A 58 8.00 6.63 -9.10
N ALA A 59 9.01 7.48 -8.88
CA ALA A 59 9.03 8.42 -7.77
C ALA A 59 8.08 9.60 -7.96
N GLY A 60 7.59 10.15 -6.86
CA GLY A 60 6.92 11.45 -6.79
C GLY A 60 5.41 11.40 -6.73
N GLY A 61 4.82 12.54 -6.34
CA GLY A 61 3.38 12.79 -6.30
C GLY A 61 2.56 11.91 -5.36
N GLY A 62 3.20 11.25 -4.36
CA GLY A 62 2.47 10.32 -3.50
C GLY A 62 1.78 9.17 -4.25
N GLY A 63 2.31 8.81 -5.43
CA GLY A 63 1.78 7.79 -6.32
C GLY A 63 1.10 8.31 -7.60
N ASP A 64 0.91 9.61 -7.76
CA ASP A 64 0.21 10.16 -8.94
C ASP A 64 0.96 9.85 -10.24
N ALA A 65 2.29 10.04 -10.26
CA ALA A 65 3.13 9.69 -11.41
C ALA A 65 3.11 8.17 -11.71
N ALA A 66 3.08 7.34 -10.66
CA ALA A 66 2.97 5.88 -10.80
C ALA A 66 1.61 5.48 -11.41
N ASN A 67 0.51 6.11 -10.98
CA ASN A 67 -0.82 5.87 -11.56
C ASN A 67 -0.90 6.25 -13.04
N VAL A 68 -0.32 7.38 -13.43
CA VAL A 68 -0.24 7.76 -14.87
C VAL A 68 0.51 6.69 -15.66
N THR A 69 1.63 6.22 -15.15
CA THR A 69 2.43 5.17 -15.79
C THR A 69 1.65 3.85 -15.86
N LEU A 70 0.96 3.47 -14.79
CA LEU A 70 0.14 2.27 -14.75
C LEU A 70 -0.98 2.31 -15.79
N LYS A 71 -1.74 3.41 -15.84
CA LYS A 71 -2.81 3.60 -16.83
C LYS A 71 -2.28 3.51 -18.26
N ALA A 72 -1.14 4.13 -18.55
CA ALA A 72 -0.52 4.05 -19.87
C ALA A 72 -0.14 2.61 -20.26
N ARG A 73 0.40 1.83 -19.32
CA ARG A 73 0.76 0.42 -19.54
C ARG A 73 -0.47 -0.47 -19.71
N ILE A 74 -1.53 -0.24 -18.95
CA ILE A 74 -2.81 -0.96 -19.10
C ILE A 74 -3.39 -0.71 -20.50
N VAL A 75 -3.45 0.54 -20.95
CA VAL A 75 -3.95 0.90 -22.30
C VAL A 75 -3.10 0.29 -23.41
N ALA A 76 -1.79 0.18 -23.19
CA ALA A 76 -0.87 -0.49 -24.14
C ALA A 76 -0.99 -2.03 -24.16
N GLY A 77 -1.79 -2.62 -23.26
CA GLY A 77 -1.91 -4.07 -23.12
C GLY A 77 -0.70 -4.75 -22.48
N ASP A 78 0.14 -4.00 -21.77
CA ASP A 78 1.37 -4.45 -21.12
C ASP A 78 1.40 -4.01 -19.63
N PRO A 79 0.43 -4.42 -18.81
CA PRO A 79 0.41 -4.08 -17.40
C PRO A 79 1.54 -4.78 -16.63
N PRO A 80 2.05 -4.20 -15.51
CA PRO A 80 2.97 -4.91 -14.63
C PRO A 80 2.26 -6.07 -13.93
N THR A 81 3.02 -7.02 -13.39
CA THR A 81 2.49 -8.16 -12.62
C THR A 81 1.72 -7.69 -11.38
N ALA A 82 2.23 -6.66 -10.72
CA ALA A 82 1.57 -6.02 -9.58
C ALA A 82 1.88 -4.53 -9.54
N SER A 83 1.00 -3.77 -8.92
CA SER A 83 1.20 -2.34 -8.72
C SER A 83 0.81 -1.93 -7.31
N GLN A 84 1.58 -1.01 -6.74
CA GLN A 84 1.16 -0.29 -5.55
C GLN A 84 0.02 0.65 -5.91
N ILE A 85 -1.10 0.58 -5.17
CA ILE A 85 -2.31 1.37 -5.40
C ILE A 85 -2.84 1.86 -4.04
N LYS A 86 -3.47 3.01 -4.01
CA LYS A 86 -4.19 3.52 -2.83
C LYS A 86 -5.64 3.02 -2.85
N GLY A 87 -6.23 2.83 -1.68
CA GLY A 87 -7.53 2.20 -1.47
C GLY A 87 -8.64 2.58 -2.45
N PRO A 88 -9.08 3.85 -2.56
CA PRO A 88 -10.18 4.22 -3.46
C PRO A 88 -9.91 3.92 -4.94
N THR A 89 -8.68 4.03 -5.39
CA THR A 89 -8.29 3.75 -6.78
C THR A 89 -8.42 2.27 -7.15
N ILE A 90 -8.50 1.36 -6.17
CA ILE A 90 -8.71 -0.07 -6.42
C ILE A 90 -10.07 -0.29 -7.07
N GLN A 91 -11.12 0.38 -6.55
CA GLN A 91 -12.48 0.29 -7.10
C GLN A 91 -12.58 0.88 -8.51
N GLU A 92 -11.85 1.97 -8.81
CA GLU A 92 -11.77 2.52 -10.17
C GLU A 92 -11.25 1.47 -11.16
N TYR A 93 -10.19 0.75 -10.82
CA TYR A 93 -9.64 -0.31 -11.66
C TYR A 93 -10.54 -1.55 -11.74
N ASP A 94 -11.31 -1.85 -10.69
CA ASP A 94 -12.32 -2.91 -10.72
C ASP A 94 -13.44 -2.57 -11.70
N ASP A 95 -13.98 -1.35 -11.64
CA ASP A 95 -15.01 -0.85 -12.55
C ASP A 95 -14.51 -0.84 -14.01
N GLU A 96 -13.23 -0.57 -14.24
CA GLU A 96 -12.58 -0.64 -15.55
C GLU A 96 -12.28 -2.09 -16.01
N GLY A 97 -12.50 -3.09 -15.15
CA GLY A 97 -12.29 -4.51 -15.45
C GLY A 97 -10.82 -4.92 -15.63
N VAL A 98 -9.89 -4.17 -15.03
CA VAL A 98 -8.43 -4.40 -15.16
C VAL A 98 -7.81 -5.09 -13.96
N VAL A 99 -8.57 -5.36 -12.92
CA VAL A 99 -8.11 -6.09 -11.73
C VAL A 99 -8.44 -7.56 -11.84
N ALA A 100 -7.49 -8.42 -11.49
CA ALA A 100 -7.68 -9.87 -11.44
C ALA A 100 -7.84 -10.35 -9.98
N PRO A 101 -9.05 -10.47 -9.43
CA PRO A 101 -9.25 -10.71 -8.00
C PRO A 101 -8.97 -12.16 -7.56
N TYR A 102 -9.05 -13.14 -8.45
CA TYR A 102 -9.16 -14.55 -8.08
C TYR A 102 -8.02 -15.08 -7.22
N TYR A 103 -6.77 -14.81 -7.56
CA TYR A 103 -5.62 -15.37 -6.82
C TYR A 103 -5.47 -14.75 -5.42
N ILE A 104 -5.75 -13.46 -5.29
CA ILE A 104 -5.65 -12.76 -4.01
C ILE A 104 -6.77 -13.21 -3.08
N ASP A 105 -7.99 -13.39 -3.61
CA ASP A 105 -9.13 -13.84 -2.81
C ASP A 105 -8.93 -15.25 -2.26
N GLU A 106 -8.39 -16.18 -3.03
CA GLU A 106 -8.08 -17.52 -2.56
C GLU A 106 -7.12 -17.50 -1.35
N VAL A 107 -6.08 -16.68 -1.42
CA VAL A 107 -5.13 -16.50 -0.30
C VAL A 107 -5.81 -15.83 0.89
N ALA A 108 -6.59 -14.78 0.66
CA ALA A 108 -7.29 -14.05 1.70
C ALA A 108 -8.27 -14.94 2.47
N GLN A 109 -9.01 -15.80 1.78
CA GLN A 109 -9.91 -16.78 2.39
C GLN A 109 -9.14 -17.84 3.18
N ALA A 110 -8.08 -18.40 2.61
CA ALA A 110 -7.25 -19.40 3.28
C ALA A 110 -6.60 -18.90 4.57
N GLU A 111 -6.19 -17.62 4.59
CA GLU A 111 -5.56 -16.97 5.73
C GLU A 111 -6.55 -16.22 6.63
N ASN A 112 -7.85 -16.23 6.30
CA ASN A 112 -8.93 -15.58 7.06
C ASN A 112 -8.67 -14.08 7.31
N TRP A 113 -8.40 -13.32 6.25
CA TRP A 113 -8.05 -11.89 6.35
C TRP A 113 -9.16 -11.04 6.96
N ASP A 114 -10.43 -11.41 6.80
CA ASP A 114 -11.55 -10.71 7.44
C ASP A 114 -11.47 -10.70 8.98
N SER A 115 -10.79 -11.67 9.57
CA SER A 115 -10.55 -11.69 11.03
C SER A 115 -9.30 -10.91 11.45
N LEU A 116 -8.39 -10.65 10.52
CA LEU A 116 -7.10 -9.97 10.78
C LEU A 116 -7.16 -8.46 10.52
N LEU A 117 -8.03 -8.04 9.62
CA LEU A 117 -8.14 -6.65 9.16
C LEU A 117 -9.33 -5.95 9.83
N SER A 118 -9.22 -4.64 10.02
CA SER A 118 -10.42 -3.87 10.35
C SER A 118 -11.40 -3.89 9.16
N PRO A 119 -12.72 -3.80 9.41
CA PRO A 119 -13.70 -3.81 8.33
C PRO A 119 -13.46 -2.74 7.26
N GLN A 120 -12.98 -1.56 7.65
CA GLN A 120 -12.66 -0.48 6.73
C GLN A 120 -11.52 -0.86 5.80
N VAL A 121 -10.43 -1.43 6.33
CA VAL A 121 -9.29 -1.88 5.52
C VAL A 121 -9.71 -3.04 4.61
N ALA A 122 -10.42 -4.03 5.14
CA ALA A 122 -10.91 -5.17 4.37
C ALA A 122 -11.76 -4.72 3.18
N ASN A 123 -12.71 -3.80 3.39
CA ASN A 123 -13.58 -3.29 2.34
C ASN A 123 -12.81 -2.54 1.23
N HIS A 124 -11.77 -1.78 1.58
CA HIS A 124 -10.92 -1.12 0.57
C HIS A 124 -10.10 -2.08 -0.28
N MET A 125 -9.87 -3.30 0.21
CA MET A 125 -9.11 -4.34 -0.51
C MET A 125 -10.01 -5.25 -1.37
N LYS A 126 -11.32 -5.06 -1.34
CA LYS A 126 -12.30 -5.92 -2.03
C LYS A 126 -12.87 -5.24 -3.27
N CYS A 127 -13.05 -6.03 -4.29
CA CYS A 127 -13.72 -5.75 -5.56
C CYS A 127 -15.04 -6.50 -5.68
N ASP A 128 -15.65 -6.50 -6.86
CA ASP A 128 -16.88 -7.25 -7.16
C ASP A 128 -18.00 -6.94 -6.15
N GLY A 129 -18.30 -5.66 -5.98
CA GLY A 129 -19.28 -5.21 -5.00
C GLY A 129 -18.85 -5.46 -3.54
N PHE A 130 -17.54 -5.38 -3.25
CA PHE A 130 -16.93 -5.60 -1.94
C PHE A 130 -17.02 -7.05 -1.43
N THR A 131 -17.09 -8.02 -2.33
CA THR A 131 -17.24 -9.44 -1.99
C THR A 131 -15.93 -10.22 -2.03
N LYS A 132 -14.97 -9.86 -2.91
CA LYS A 132 -13.74 -10.60 -3.15
C LYS A 132 -12.50 -9.71 -2.99
N TYR A 133 -11.49 -10.23 -2.34
CA TYR A 133 -10.20 -9.53 -2.27
C TYR A 133 -9.53 -9.47 -3.64
N CYS A 134 -9.18 -8.27 -4.07
CA CYS A 134 -8.44 -7.98 -5.31
C CYS A 134 -7.13 -7.23 -5.05
N ALA A 135 -6.91 -6.83 -3.82
CA ALA A 135 -5.67 -6.20 -3.38
C ALA A 135 -5.20 -6.78 -2.05
N ALA A 136 -3.89 -6.84 -1.85
CA ALA A 136 -3.28 -7.22 -0.59
C ALA A 136 -2.88 -5.97 0.19
N PRO A 137 -3.26 -5.84 1.48
CA PRO A 137 -2.83 -4.74 2.31
C PRO A 137 -1.34 -4.90 2.65
N VAL A 138 -0.51 -3.96 2.21
CA VAL A 138 0.92 -3.96 2.53
C VAL A 138 1.20 -3.14 3.78
N ASN A 139 0.47 -2.05 3.95
CA ASN A 139 0.59 -1.14 5.10
C ASN A 139 -0.69 -0.33 5.28
N ILE A 140 -0.85 0.21 6.48
CA ILE A 140 -1.97 1.08 6.83
C ILE A 140 -1.40 2.41 7.28
N HIS A 141 -1.78 3.50 6.60
CA HIS A 141 -1.36 4.84 6.94
C HIS A 141 -2.42 5.53 7.80
N ARG A 142 -1.97 6.20 8.86
CA ARG A 142 -2.70 7.34 9.41
C ARG A 142 -2.22 8.57 8.67
N ILE A 143 -3.11 9.32 8.05
CA ILE A 143 -2.73 10.46 7.20
C ILE A 143 -2.86 11.79 7.94
N ASP A 144 -3.77 11.91 8.90
CA ASP A 144 -4.03 13.16 9.62
C ASP A 144 -3.13 13.31 10.85
N TRP A 145 -1.82 13.33 10.63
CA TRP A 145 -0.84 13.59 11.68
C TRP A 145 -0.39 15.05 11.67
N PHE A 146 -0.39 15.65 12.83
CA PHE A 146 0.26 16.94 13.05
C PHE A 146 1.66 16.73 13.65
N TRP A 147 2.68 17.21 12.95
CA TRP A 147 4.06 17.17 13.39
C TRP A 147 4.54 18.58 13.72
N ALA A 148 5.15 18.78 14.87
CA ALA A 148 5.71 20.05 15.23
C ALA A 148 7.18 19.95 15.63
N ASN A 149 7.95 20.99 15.29
CA ASN A 149 9.31 21.13 15.77
C ASN A 149 9.29 21.60 17.24
N LYS A 150 9.46 20.64 18.15
CA LYS A 150 9.42 20.91 19.59
C LYS A 150 10.41 22.00 20.02
N LYS A 151 11.61 22.04 19.44
CA LYS A 151 12.62 23.07 19.77
C LYS A 151 12.13 24.47 19.42
N VAL A 152 11.45 24.61 18.29
CA VAL A 152 10.86 25.90 17.88
C VAL A 152 9.73 26.30 18.82
N LEU A 153 8.86 25.39 19.19
CA LEU A 153 7.78 25.67 20.15
C LEU A 153 8.34 26.09 21.49
N ASP A 154 9.26 25.33 22.06
CA ASP A 154 9.87 25.61 23.37
C ASP A 154 10.58 26.97 23.38
N ALA A 155 11.35 27.29 22.34
CA ALA A 155 12.06 28.58 22.22
C ALA A 155 11.12 29.79 22.16
N ASN A 156 9.85 29.60 21.76
CA ASN A 156 8.84 30.63 21.67
C ASN A 156 7.83 30.56 22.82
N GLY A 157 8.05 29.72 23.84
CA GLY A 157 7.14 29.52 24.97
C GLY A 157 5.78 29.02 24.55
N LEU A 158 5.72 28.13 23.54
CA LEU A 158 4.54 27.51 23.01
C LEU A 158 4.47 26.04 23.41
N LYS A 159 3.25 25.54 23.62
CA LYS A 159 2.96 24.10 23.76
C LYS A 159 2.54 23.52 22.42
N MET A 160 2.57 22.19 22.32
CA MET A 160 1.96 21.48 21.20
C MET A 160 0.46 21.81 21.17
N PRO A 161 -0.08 22.37 20.08
CA PRO A 161 -1.51 22.64 19.96
C PRO A 161 -2.30 21.33 19.87
N THR A 162 -3.46 21.30 20.51
CA THR A 162 -4.38 20.17 20.53
C THR A 162 -5.72 20.49 19.84
N SER A 163 -5.88 21.72 19.39
CA SER A 163 -7.02 22.19 18.62
C SER A 163 -6.58 23.17 17.52
N TRP A 164 -7.45 23.42 16.56
CA TRP A 164 -7.21 24.43 15.51
C TRP A 164 -7.12 25.84 16.07
N ASP A 165 -7.87 26.17 17.13
CA ASP A 165 -7.77 27.46 17.78
C ASP A 165 -6.41 27.67 18.45
N GLU A 166 -5.91 26.67 19.18
CA GLU A 166 -4.57 26.69 19.74
C GLU A 166 -3.48 26.76 18.66
N PHE A 167 -3.67 26.06 17.54
CA PHE A 167 -2.80 26.15 16.39
C PHE A 167 -2.76 27.57 15.82
N ASN A 168 -3.91 28.22 15.63
CA ASN A 168 -4.00 29.58 15.11
C ASN A 168 -3.30 30.60 16.03
N VAL A 169 -3.44 30.45 17.35
CA VAL A 169 -2.72 31.28 18.33
C VAL A 169 -1.21 31.06 18.21
N ALA A 170 -0.76 29.83 18.17
CA ALA A 170 0.65 29.49 18.02
C ALA A 170 1.22 29.99 16.68
N ALA A 171 0.49 29.79 15.58
CA ALA A 171 0.87 30.23 14.25
C ALA A 171 1.03 31.76 14.18
N THR A 172 0.12 32.50 14.76
CA THR A 172 0.19 33.98 14.83
C THR A 172 1.44 34.45 15.58
N LYS A 173 1.75 33.81 16.69
CA LYS A 173 2.94 34.14 17.50
C LYS A 173 4.25 33.79 16.75
N LEU A 174 4.32 32.65 16.12
CA LEU A 174 5.47 32.23 15.31
C LEU A 174 5.67 33.18 14.12
N LYS A 175 4.61 33.55 13.43
CA LYS A 175 4.67 34.50 12.31
C LYS A 175 5.19 35.86 12.74
N ALA A 176 4.75 36.35 13.90
CA ALA A 176 5.26 37.61 14.47
C ALA A 176 6.76 37.54 14.83
N ALA A 177 7.26 36.37 15.16
CA ALA A 177 8.68 36.11 15.38
C ALA A 177 9.49 35.85 14.08
N GLY A 178 8.90 35.99 12.88
CA GLY A 178 9.55 35.75 11.60
C GLY A 178 9.75 34.25 11.27
N ILE A 179 9.04 33.38 11.97
CA ILE A 179 9.12 31.92 11.79
C ILE A 179 7.94 31.46 10.93
N ILE A 180 8.19 30.61 9.94
CA ILE A 180 7.13 29.98 9.14
C ILE A 180 6.34 29.03 10.07
N PRO A 181 5.05 29.31 10.33
CA PRO A 181 4.30 28.54 11.32
C PRO A 181 3.81 27.18 10.81
N PHE A 182 3.67 27.04 9.50
CA PHE A 182 3.14 25.84 8.88
C PHE A 182 3.94 25.50 7.60
N ALA A 183 4.58 24.34 7.59
CA ALA A 183 5.27 23.82 6.43
C ALA A 183 4.31 22.93 5.65
N HIS A 184 4.05 23.27 4.40
CA HIS A 184 3.12 22.57 3.52
C HIS A 184 3.74 22.42 2.12
N GLY A 185 3.62 21.24 1.52
CA GLY A 185 4.27 20.94 0.25
C GLY A 185 3.52 21.43 -1.00
N GLY A 186 2.23 21.75 -0.88
CA GLY A 186 1.41 22.32 -1.94
C GLY A 186 1.11 21.37 -3.11
N GLN A 187 1.24 20.07 -2.94
CA GLN A 187 0.74 19.08 -3.90
C GLN A 187 -0.73 18.76 -3.60
N PRO A 188 -1.58 18.41 -4.60
CA PRO A 188 -3.01 18.14 -4.40
C PRO A 188 -3.33 17.15 -3.27
N TRP A 189 -2.57 16.07 -3.12
CA TRP A 189 -2.77 15.11 -2.04
C TRP A 189 -2.46 15.71 -0.65
N GLN A 190 -1.51 16.66 -0.56
CA GLN A 190 -1.17 17.34 0.68
C GLN A 190 -2.25 18.36 1.04
N ASP A 191 -2.81 19.05 0.04
CA ASP A 191 -3.95 19.94 0.23
C ASP A 191 -5.17 19.15 0.74
N ALA A 192 -5.42 17.96 0.16
CA ALA A 192 -6.50 17.08 0.60
C ALA A 192 -6.33 16.66 2.06
N THR A 193 -5.12 16.23 2.49
CA THR A 193 -4.89 15.83 3.90
C THR A 193 -5.07 16.99 4.88
N VAL A 194 -4.69 18.22 4.50
CA VAL A 194 -4.95 19.40 5.33
C VAL A 194 -6.44 19.68 5.44
N PHE A 195 -7.16 19.59 4.31
CA PHE A 195 -8.62 19.76 4.31
C PHE A 195 -9.32 18.72 5.21
N GLU A 196 -8.94 17.44 5.07
CA GLU A 196 -9.48 16.36 5.90
C GLU A 196 -9.21 16.59 7.38
N ALA A 197 -7.98 16.97 7.74
CA ALA A 197 -7.62 17.27 9.12
C ALA A 197 -8.42 18.46 9.71
N VAL A 198 -8.69 19.50 8.92
CA VAL A 198 -9.53 20.63 9.34
C VAL A 198 -10.98 20.19 9.49
N ALA A 199 -11.53 19.46 8.51
CA ALA A 199 -12.90 18.97 8.56
C ALA A 199 -13.15 18.07 9.77
N LEU A 200 -12.24 17.13 10.05
CA LEU A 200 -12.29 16.26 11.23
C LEU A 200 -12.18 17.03 12.55
N GLY A 201 -11.50 18.17 12.56
CA GLY A 201 -11.36 19.00 13.76
C GLY A 201 -12.55 19.91 14.05
N ILE A 202 -13.48 20.05 13.09
CA ILE A 202 -14.70 20.85 13.23
C ILE A 202 -15.89 19.97 13.70
N GLY A 203 -15.87 18.69 13.39
CA GLY A 203 -16.88 17.69 13.75
C GLY A 203 -17.61 17.12 12.55
#